data_2ed905e94209a15d770843d16296d992
#
_entry.id   2ed905e94209a15d770843d16296d992
#
_cell.length_a   1.000
_cell.length_b   1.000
_cell.length_c   1.000
_cell.angle_alpha   90.00
_cell.angle_beta   90.00
_cell.angle_gamma   90.00
#
_symmetry.space_group_name_H-M   'P 1'
#
loop_
_entity.id
_entity.type
_entity.pdbx_description
1 polymer ?
#
loop_
_entity_poly.entity_id
_entity_poly.type
_entity_poly.pdbx_seq_one_letter_code
_entity_poly.pdbx_strand_id
1 'polypeptide(L)'
;MKKFVSLFKKPGVLIGMLIATFLACAIVIIALFMGQEAGNFVIQVESGDVRKSVKLTESLEDKRPSSRLEAPSLSGMTNTTYDYFYHKLGDYHVAEGLTIDEDLHIYAYSFYVINDSAESVEVKSTLYLSNVTKNLDKGMRVMTLISKEDASDYQVNGCYQAPDEVEPSEAYGSNYPAVTEFVDKDKVFEERISSFDPNTYVKYTLIFWIEGKDPDTTDDLWNGSIRFTLKLSIL
;
A
#
# COMPACT_ATOMS: atom_id res chain seq x y z
N MET A 1 -26.83 -0.59 49.43
CA MET A 1 -25.54 0.14 49.33
C MET A 1 -24.48 -0.28 50.36
N LYS A 2 -24.76 -0.43 51.66
CA LYS A 2 -23.74 -0.79 52.68
C LYS A 2 -23.05 -2.14 52.50
N LYS A 3 -23.69 -3.16 51.92
CA LYS A 3 -23.09 -4.51 51.65
C LYS A 3 -22.06 -4.49 50.51
N PHE A 4 -22.23 -3.62 49.53
CA PHE A 4 -21.28 -3.48 48.39
C PHE A 4 -19.95 -2.87 48.86
N VAL A 5 -19.99 -1.86 49.70
CA VAL A 5 -18.79 -1.16 50.25
C VAL A 5 -17.96 -2.09 51.16
N SER A 6 -18.59 -3.08 51.85
CA SER A 6 -17.85 -4.00 52.71
C SER A 6 -17.06 -5.07 51.95
N LEU A 7 -17.43 -5.37 50.73
CA LEU A 7 -16.69 -6.30 49.89
C LEU A 7 -15.30 -5.78 49.51
N PHE A 8 -15.19 -4.48 49.25
CA PHE A 8 -13.92 -3.80 48.91
C PHE A 8 -12.95 -3.67 50.08
N LYS A 9 -13.36 -3.97 51.32
CA LYS A 9 -12.46 -3.98 52.50
C LYS A 9 -11.71 -5.28 52.73
N LYS A 10 -12.00 -6.34 51.90
CA LYS A 10 -11.28 -7.62 52.02
C LYS A 10 -10.04 -7.57 51.09
N PRO A 11 -8.81 -7.71 51.64
CA PRO A 11 -7.59 -7.60 50.83
C PRO A 11 -7.56 -8.56 49.63
N GLY A 12 -8.13 -9.77 49.75
CA GLY A 12 -8.21 -10.72 48.66
C GLY A 12 -9.10 -10.28 47.48
N VAL A 13 -10.16 -9.49 47.75
CA VAL A 13 -11.03 -8.94 46.69
C VAL A 13 -10.33 -7.81 45.96
N LEU A 14 -9.57 -6.97 46.66
CA LEU A 14 -8.77 -5.89 46.06
C LEU A 14 -7.69 -6.47 45.18
N ILE A 15 -6.97 -7.49 45.62
CA ILE A 15 -5.91 -8.16 44.85
C ILE A 15 -6.54 -8.81 43.60
N GLY A 16 -7.69 -9.51 43.73
CA GLY A 16 -8.39 -10.10 42.58
C GLY A 16 -8.82 -9.08 41.53
N MET A 17 -9.35 -7.90 41.97
CA MET A 17 -9.69 -6.82 41.06
C MET A 17 -8.46 -6.24 40.36
N LEU A 18 -7.36 -6.08 41.08
CA LEU A 18 -6.12 -5.53 40.50
C LEU A 18 -5.55 -6.47 39.43
N ILE A 19 -5.57 -7.78 39.69
CA ILE A 19 -5.16 -8.80 38.69
C ILE A 19 -6.10 -8.78 37.48
N ALA A 20 -7.42 -8.72 37.68
CA ALA A 20 -8.40 -8.68 36.59
C ALA A 20 -8.24 -7.42 35.73
N THR A 21 -8.01 -6.26 36.34
CA THR A 21 -7.74 -5.01 35.62
C THR A 21 -6.44 -5.09 34.84
N PHE A 22 -5.39 -5.62 35.44
CA PHE A 22 -4.10 -5.80 34.75
C PHE A 22 -4.22 -6.73 33.53
N LEU A 23 -4.93 -7.87 33.68
CA LEU A 23 -5.21 -8.78 32.55
C LEU A 23 -6.04 -8.11 31.46
N ALA A 24 -7.07 -7.36 31.82
CA ALA A 24 -7.88 -6.61 30.86
C ALA A 24 -7.03 -5.57 30.11
N CYS A 25 -6.19 -4.82 30.79
CA CYS A 25 -5.27 -3.87 30.16
C CYS A 25 -4.27 -4.58 29.23
N ALA A 26 -3.72 -5.73 29.66
CA ALA A 26 -2.81 -6.52 28.84
C ALA A 26 -3.49 -7.01 27.55
N ILE A 27 -4.73 -7.50 27.65
CA ILE A 27 -5.52 -7.93 26.47
C ILE A 27 -5.77 -6.75 25.53
N VAL A 28 -6.15 -5.59 26.06
CA VAL A 28 -6.35 -4.37 25.22
C VAL A 28 -5.05 -3.94 24.55
N ILE A 29 -3.94 -3.96 25.27
CA ILE A 29 -2.63 -3.63 24.70
C ILE A 29 -2.25 -4.62 23.59
N ILE A 30 -2.40 -5.92 23.83
CA ILE A 30 -2.15 -6.95 22.82
C ILE A 30 -3.07 -6.77 21.61
N ALA A 31 -4.36 -6.50 21.81
CA ALA A 31 -5.31 -6.27 20.74
C ALA A 31 -4.97 -5.01 19.92
N LEU A 32 -4.50 -3.94 20.57
CA LEU A 32 -4.02 -2.73 19.90
C LEU A 32 -2.75 -2.99 19.09
N PHE A 33 -1.80 -3.77 19.63
CA PHE A 33 -0.59 -4.15 18.91
C PHE A 33 -0.89 -5.10 17.75
N MET A 34 -1.72 -6.11 17.93
CA MET A 34 -2.13 -7.03 16.87
C MET A 34 -3.01 -6.34 15.81
N GLY A 35 -3.81 -5.35 16.20
CA GLY A 35 -4.60 -4.54 15.25
C GLY A 35 -3.74 -3.56 14.45
N GLN A 36 -2.55 -3.19 14.93
CA GLN A 36 -1.57 -2.38 14.20
C GLN A 36 -0.69 -3.24 13.26
N GLU A 37 -0.66 -4.56 13.43
CA GLU A 37 0.10 -5.46 12.56
C GLU A 37 -0.59 -5.73 11.21
N ALA A 38 -1.91 -5.52 11.10
CA ALA A 38 -2.59 -5.38 9.81
C ALA A 38 -2.28 -3.98 9.27
N GLY A 39 -1.03 -3.78 8.86
CA GLY A 39 -0.50 -2.45 8.70
C GLY A 39 -0.97 -1.75 7.44
N ASN A 40 -1.33 -0.52 7.59
CA ASN A 40 -1.72 0.40 6.53
C ASN A 40 -0.67 0.45 5.41
N PHE A 41 -1.13 0.59 4.18
CA PHE A 41 -0.28 1.00 3.08
C PHE A 41 0.16 2.45 3.34
N VAL A 42 1.46 2.70 3.32
CA VAL A 42 2.04 4.00 3.65
C VAL A 42 2.80 4.55 2.46
N ILE A 43 2.56 5.81 2.13
CA ILE A 43 3.34 6.60 1.19
C ILE A 43 3.99 7.74 1.97
N GLN A 44 5.30 7.87 1.87
CA GLN A 44 6.03 8.91 2.60
C GLN A 44 7.17 9.51 1.79
N VAL A 45 7.39 10.79 1.98
CA VAL A 45 8.55 11.51 1.48
C VAL A 45 9.64 11.46 2.55
N GLU A 46 10.81 10.96 2.18
CA GLU A 46 11.99 11.07 3.04
C GLU A 46 12.51 12.51 2.95
N SER A 47 12.68 13.14 4.11
CA SER A 47 13.19 14.51 4.19
C SER A 47 14.62 14.59 3.64
N GLY A 48 14.77 15.34 2.57
CA GLY A 48 16.05 15.68 1.97
C GLY A 48 16.55 17.07 2.42
N ASP A 49 17.32 17.74 1.56
CA ASP A 49 17.76 19.11 1.77
C ASP A 49 16.55 20.05 1.99
N VAL A 50 16.65 20.93 2.97
CA VAL A 50 15.60 21.91 3.37
C VAL A 50 15.11 22.80 2.21
N ARG A 51 15.87 22.89 1.12
CA ARG A 51 15.52 23.68 -0.07
C ARG A 51 14.69 22.91 -1.08
N LYS A 52 14.67 21.60 -0.99
CA LYS A 52 13.95 20.72 -1.91
C LYS A 52 12.78 20.12 -1.16
N SER A 53 11.57 20.39 -1.61
CA SER A 53 10.36 19.94 -0.96
C SER A 53 9.44 19.24 -1.96
N VAL A 54 9.09 18.01 -1.66
CA VAL A 54 8.07 17.26 -2.37
C VAL A 54 6.93 16.99 -1.40
N LYS A 55 5.71 17.15 -1.84
CA LYS A 55 4.50 16.95 -1.06
C LYS A 55 3.58 15.95 -1.75
N LEU A 56 2.69 15.38 -0.98
CA LEU A 56 1.73 14.38 -1.40
C LEU A 56 0.31 14.87 -1.14
N THR A 57 -0.61 14.57 -2.04
CA THR A 57 -2.05 14.74 -1.81
C THR A 57 -2.83 13.71 -2.62
N GLU A 58 -3.99 13.31 -2.13
CA GLU A 58 -4.93 12.48 -2.90
C GLU A 58 -5.72 13.31 -3.93
N SER A 59 -5.94 14.61 -3.65
CA SER A 59 -6.66 15.53 -4.52
C SER A 59 -5.92 16.86 -4.63
N LEU A 60 -5.89 17.43 -5.84
CA LEU A 60 -5.34 18.78 -6.08
C LEU A 60 -6.21 19.89 -5.45
N GLU A 61 -7.45 19.58 -5.09
CA GLU A 61 -8.33 20.51 -4.38
C GLU A 61 -7.98 20.62 -2.89
N ASP A 62 -7.23 19.66 -2.35
CA ASP A 62 -6.79 19.69 -0.95
C ASP A 62 -5.77 20.79 -0.73
N LYS A 63 -6.09 21.70 0.17
CA LYS A 63 -5.23 22.85 0.52
C LYS A 63 -4.11 22.50 1.49
N ARG A 64 -3.99 21.26 1.93
CA ARG A 64 -3.00 20.82 2.92
C ARG A 64 -2.25 19.56 2.47
N PRO A 65 -1.44 19.66 1.42
CA PRO A 65 -0.57 18.55 1.04
C PRO A 65 0.33 18.12 2.20
N SER A 66 0.60 16.83 2.30
CA SER A 66 1.30 16.19 3.39
C SER A 66 2.64 15.59 2.92
N SER A 67 3.52 15.26 3.84
CA SER A 67 4.68 14.40 3.56
C SER A 67 4.36 12.92 3.69
N ARG A 68 3.14 12.57 4.09
CA ARG A 68 2.70 11.20 4.33
C ARG A 68 1.22 11.01 3.99
N LEU A 69 0.91 9.95 3.28
CA LEU A 69 -0.43 9.43 3.06
C LEU A 69 -0.52 8.01 3.60
N GLU A 70 -1.72 7.60 4.00
CA GLU A 70 -1.99 6.25 4.50
C GLU A 70 -3.29 5.73 3.88
N ALA A 71 -3.25 4.48 3.45
CA ALA A 71 -4.42 3.73 3.00
C ALA A 71 -4.55 2.43 3.82
N PRO A 72 -5.74 1.83 3.89
CA PRO A 72 -5.92 0.52 4.51
C PRO A 72 -4.98 -0.53 3.93
N SER A 73 -4.65 -1.54 4.74
CA SER A 73 -3.85 -2.69 4.31
C SER A 73 -4.57 -3.51 3.24
N LEU A 74 -3.79 -4.12 2.36
CA LEU A 74 -4.30 -5.09 1.40
C LEU A 74 -4.51 -6.42 2.12
N SER A 75 -5.77 -6.80 2.31
CA SER A 75 -6.15 -8.05 2.95
C SER A 75 -7.44 -8.59 2.34
N GLY A 76 -7.63 -9.90 2.39
CA GLY A 76 -8.83 -10.54 1.86
C GLY A 76 -8.94 -10.45 0.33
N MET A 77 -7.84 -10.22 -0.37
CA MET A 77 -7.80 -10.24 -1.83
C MET A 77 -8.08 -11.65 -2.35
N THR A 78 -8.84 -11.72 -3.42
CA THR A 78 -8.96 -12.92 -4.23
C THR A 78 -8.26 -12.71 -5.56
N ASN A 79 -8.00 -13.80 -6.27
CA ASN A 79 -7.34 -13.73 -7.56
C ASN A 79 -8.25 -13.17 -8.66
N THR A 80 -7.64 -12.47 -9.59
CA THR A 80 -8.24 -12.00 -10.84
C THR A 80 -7.20 -12.10 -11.95
N THR A 81 -7.57 -11.80 -13.17
CA THR A 81 -6.66 -11.82 -14.31
C THR A 81 -6.63 -10.46 -14.96
N TYR A 82 -5.46 -10.01 -15.39
CA TYR A 82 -5.27 -8.73 -16.07
C TYR A 82 -6.24 -8.51 -17.23
N ASP A 83 -6.55 -9.56 -18.00
CA ASP A 83 -7.49 -9.49 -19.13
C ASP A 83 -8.89 -9.00 -18.75
N TYR A 84 -9.29 -9.11 -17.50
CA TYR A 84 -10.61 -8.67 -17.04
C TYR A 84 -10.69 -7.18 -16.72
N PHE A 85 -9.56 -6.55 -16.40
CA PHE A 85 -9.59 -5.17 -15.92
C PHE A 85 -8.70 -4.18 -16.69
N TYR A 86 -7.87 -4.63 -17.65
CA TYR A 86 -6.94 -3.73 -18.36
C TYR A 86 -7.63 -2.53 -19.01
N HIS A 87 -8.89 -2.66 -19.41
CA HIS A 87 -9.70 -1.58 -19.99
C HIS A 87 -10.16 -0.54 -18.97
N LYS A 88 -10.04 -0.80 -17.66
CA LYS A 88 -10.37 0.10 -16.55
C LYS A 88 -9.17 0.85 -15.99
N LEU A 89 -7.97 0.65 -16.50
CA LEU A 89 -6.76 1.30 -15.97
C LEU A 89 -6.90 2.83 -15.92
N GLY A 90 -7.52 3.42 -16.96
CA GLY A 90 -7.81 4.86 -17.00
C GLY A 90 -8.74 5.30 -15.87
N ASP A 91 -9.79 4.53 -15.59
CA ASP A 91 -10.75 4.84 -14.54
C ASP A 91 -10.06 4.83 -13.16
N TYR A 92 -9.20 3.82 -12.91
CA TYR A 92 -8.43 3.76 -11.68
C TYR A 92 -7.44 4.93 -11.56
N HIS A 93 -6.83 5.34 -12.68
CA HIS A 93 -5.87 6.43 -12.66
C HIS A 93 -6.53 7.80 -12.48
N VAL A 94 -7.72 8.02 -13.06
CA VAL A 94 -8.48 9.28 -12.89
C VAL A 94 -9.03 9.41 -11.48
N ALA A 95 -9.37 8.31 -10.81
CA ALA A 95 -9.86 8.31 -9.43
C ALA A 95 -8.85 8.97 -8.47
N GLU A 96 -9.32 9.37 -7.29
CA GLU A 96 -8.52 9.99 -6.22
C GLU A 96 -8.51 9.08 -4.98
N GLY A 97 -7.35 8.94 -4.35
CA GLY A 97 -7.18 8.09 -3.18
C GLY A 97 -7.35 6.60 -3.49
N LEU A 98 -7.92 5.87 -2.53
CA LEU A 98 -8.13 4.43 -2.63
C LEU A 98 -9.40 4.09 -3.41
N THR A 99 -9.25 3.30 -4.45
CA THR A 99 -10.33 2.64 -5.17
C THR A 99 -10.24 1.14 -4.97
N ILE A 100 -11.32 0.52 -4.50
CA ILE A 100 -11.45 -0.93 -4.38
C ILE A 100 -12.54 -1.36 -5.37
N ASP A 101 -12.15 -2.13 -6.37
CA ASP A 101 -13.08 -2.78 -7.28
C ASP A 101 -13.37 -4.18 -6.74
N GLU A 102 -14.45 -4.32 -5.99
CA GLU A 102 -14.82 -5.59 -5.33
C GLU A 102 -15.16 -6.68 -6.33
N ASP A 103 -15.73 -6.34 -7.49
CA ASP A 103 -16.12 -7.30 -8.53
C ASP A 103 -14.90 -7.89 -9.24
N LEU A 104 -13.83 -7.09 -9.39
CA LEU A 104 -12.59 -7.47 -10.06
C LEU A 104 -11.44 -7.73 -9.10
N HIS A 105 -11.67 -7.57 -7.81
CA HIS A 105 -10.66 -7.76 -6.76
C HIS A 105 -9.38 -6.95 -6.96
N ILE A 106 -9.55 -5.69 -7.41
CA ILE A 106 -8.47 -4.75 -7.67
C ILE A 106 -8.41 -3.72 -6.56
N TYR A 107 -7.19 -3.41 -6.12
CA TYR A 107 -6.89 -2.28 -5.26
C TYR A 107 -6.04 -1.29 -6.06
N ALA A 108 -6.55 -0.08 -6.22
CA ALA A 108 -5.83 1.01 -6.86
C ALA A 108 -5.71 2.19 -5.89
N TYR A 109 -4.53 2.75 -5.76
CA TYR A 109 -4.31 3.94 -4.96
C TYR A 109 -3.67 5.04 -5.79
N SER A 110 -4.41 6.13 -5.99
CA SER A 110 -4.01 7.26 -6.81
C SER A 110 -3.74 8.49 -5.97
N PHE A 111 -2.63 9.15 -6.22
CA PHE A 111 -2.20 10.35 -5.50
C PHE A 111 -1.33 11.23 -6.39
N TYR A 112 -1.15 12.45 -5.95
CA TYR A 112 -0.29 13.43 -6.60
C TYR A 112 1.00 13.63 -5.81
N VAL A 113 2.11 13.64 -6.54
CA VAL A 113 3.43 14.06 -6.07
C VAL A 113 3.64 15.47 -6.58
N ILE A 114 3.86 16.43 -5.70
CA ILE A 114 3.97 17.86 -6.03
C ILE A 114 5.39 18.32 -5.72
N ASN A 115 6.06 18.93 -6.69
CA ASN A 115 7.30 19.63 -6.42
C ASN A 115 7.00 21.05 -5.92
N ASP A 116 7.05 21.23 -4.61
CA ASP A 116 6.82 22.52 -3.91
C ASP A 116 8.13 23.30 -3.69
N SER A 117 9.20 22.95 -4.40
CA SER A 117 10.48 23.65 -4.34
C SER A 117 10.59 24.72 -5.44
N ALA A 118 11.63 25.57 -5.33
CA ALA A 118 11.95 26.56 -6.34
C ALA A 118 12.83 26.00 -7.48
N GLU A 119 13.25 24.75 -7.38
CA GLU A 119 14.20 24.11 -8.31
C GLU A 119 13.59 22.83 -8.89
N SER A 120 14.04 22.44 -10.07
CA SER A 120 13.75 21.13 -10.62
C SER A 120 14.44 20.06 -9.79
N VAL A 121 13.74 18.97 -9.48
CA VAL A 121 14.23 17.85 -8.67
C VAL A 121 14.14 16.55 -9.45
N GLU A 122 14.92 15.58 -9.02
CA GLU A 122 14.74 14.18 -9.38
C GLU A 122 14.20 13.44 -8.15
N VAL A 123 13.14 12.68 -8.32
CA VAL A 123 12.54 11.89 -7.24
C VAL A 123 12.69 10.41 -7.54
N LYS A 124 13.28 9.69 -6.60
CA LYS A 124 13.32 8.24 -6.62
C LYS A 124 12.17 7.70 -5.80
N SER A 125 11.32 6.87 -6.40
CA SER A 125 10.26 6.13 -5.74
C SER A 125 10.71 4.68 -5.53
N THR A 126 10.59 4.19 -4.30
CA THR A 126 10.94 2.81 -3.95
C THR A 126 9.77 2.19 -3.19
N LEU A 127 9.21 1.12 -3.73
CA LEU A 127 8.14 0.38 -3.07
C LEU A 127 8.73 -0.81 -2.31
N TYR A 128 8.52 -0.82 -1.00
CA TYR A 128 8.88 -1.92 -0.12
C TYR A 128 7.64 -2.75 0.23
N LEU A 129 7.85 -4.04 0.43
CA LEU A 129 6.87 -4.93 1.02
C LEU A 129 7.37 -5.48 2.35
N SER A 130 6.44 -5.75 3.26
CA SER A 130 6.73 -6.30 4.58
C SER A 130 5.51 -7.02 5.14
N ASN A 131 5.69 -7.75 6.25
CA ASN A 131 4.61 -8.46 6.91
C ASN A 131 3.81 -9.37 5.95
N VAL A 132 4.51 -10.05 5.06
CA VAL A 132 3.89 -11.00 4.15
C VAL A 132 3.43 -12.23 4.93
N THR A 133 2.16 -12.56 4.78
CA THR A 133 1.60 -13.79 5.32
C THR A 133 1.11 -14.67 4.20
N LYS A 134 1.20 -15.99 4.39
CA LYS A 134 0.75 -16.99 3.42
C LYS A 134 1.38 -16.87 2.03
N ASN A 135 2.59 -16.31 1.96
CA ASN A 135 3.33 -16.11 0.71
C ASN A 135 2.51 -15.32 -0.35
N LEU A 136 1.70 -14.33 0.10
CA LEU A 136 0.83 -13.57 -0.79
C LEU A 136 1.61 -12.81 -1.87
N ASP A 137 2.86 -12.48 -1.62
CA ASP A 137 3.77 -11.86 -2.58
C ASP A 137 3.99 -12.66 -3.85
N LYS A 138 3.92 -14.00 -3.80
CA LYS A 138 4.17 -14.88 -4.96
C LYS A 138 3.16 -14.68 -6.08
N GLY A 139 1.87 -14.62 -5.77
CA GLY A 139 0.81 -14.36 -6.75
C GLY A 139 0.54 -12.87 -7.00
N MET A 140 1.15 -11.98 -6.20
CA MET A 140 0.89 -10.54 -6.26
C MET A 140 1.52 -9.90 -7.49
N ARG A 141 0.75 -9.01 -8.12
CA ARG A 141 1.25 -8.08 -9.14
C ARG A 141 1.08 -6.65 -8.65
N VAL A 142 2.05 -5.83 -9.00
CA VAL A 142 2.03 -4.40 -8.74
C VAL A 142 2.27 -3.66 -10.05
N MET A 143 1.35 -2.78 -10.42
CA MET A 143 1.50 -1.94 -11.59
C MET A 143 1.57 -0.47 -11.19
N THR A 144 2.39 0.28 -11.89
CA THR A 144 2.52 1.74 -11.72
C THR A 144 2.03 2.44 -12.97
N LEU A 145 1.13 3.43 -12.78
CA LEU A 145 0.71 4.36 -13.82
C LEU A 145 1.17 5.75 -13.45
N ILE A 146 1.63 6.51 -14.42
CA ILE A 146 2.08 7.89 -14.24
C ILE A 146 1.46 8.76 -15.31
N SER A 147 1.03 9.96 -14.92
CA SER A 147 0.72 11.05 -15.84
C SER A 147 1.31 12.37 -15.36
N LYS A 148 1.63 13.25 -16.31
CA LYS A 148 1.99 14.65 -16.09
C LYS A 148 0.85 15.50 -16.64
N GLU A 149 0.47 16.57 -15.97
CA GLU A 149 -0.50 17.56 -16.43
C GLU A 149 -1.95 17.03 -16.58
N ASP A 150 -2.19 15.95 -17.31
CA ASP A 150 -3.52 15.39 -17.56
C ASP A 150 -3.58 13.91 -17.11
N ALA A 151 -4.50 13.61 -16.20
CA ALA A 151 -4.72 12.26 -15.72
C ALA A 151 -5.26 11.31 -16.80
N SER A 152 -5.86 11.82 -17.88
CA SER A 152 -6.33 10.99 -19.00
C SER A 152 -5.19 10.50 -19.90
N ASP A 153 -4.04 11.19 -19.90
CA ASP A 153 -2.83 10.82 -20.67
C ASP A 153 -1.81 10.09 -19.77
N TYR A 154 -2.19 8.92 -19.30
CA TYR A 154 -1.34 8.11 -18.46
C TYR A 154 -0.50 7.12 -19.26
N GLN A 155 0.63 6.73 -18.66
CA GLN A 155 1.50 5.69 -19.16
C GLN A 155 1.66 4.59 -18.10
N VAL A 156 1.71 3.34 -18.55
CA VAL A 156 2.17 2.22 -17.70
C VAL A 156 3.68 2.39 -17.53
N ASN A 157 4.11 2.72 -16.33
CA ASN A 157 5.53 2.93 -16.03
C ASN A 157 6.23 1.60 -15.69
N GLY A 158 5.54 0.67 -15.05
CA GLY A 158 6.05 -0.67 -14.75
C GLY A 158 4.95 -1.63 -14.31
N CYS A 159 5.24 -2.92 -14.46
CA CYS A 159 4.48 -4.01 -13.87
C CYS A 159 5.47 -4.97 -13.21
N TYR A 160 5.22 -5.38 -11.98
CA TYR A 160 6.17 -6.08 -11.14
C TYR A 160 5.56 -7.32 -10.51
N GLN A 161 6.38 -8.39 -10.38
CA GLN A 161 6.02 -9.66 -9.75
C GLN A 161 7.16 -10.19 -8.88
N ALA A 162 6.86 -11.10 -7.95
CA ALA A 162 7.91 -11.93 -7.36
C ALA A 162 8.53 -12.85 -8.44
N PRO A 163 9.76 -13.31 -8.25
CA PRO A 163 10.33 -14.37 -9.11
C PRO A 163 9.42 -15.60 -9.11
N ASP A 164 9.12 -16.13 -10.28
CA ASP A 164 8.29 -17.31 -10.45
C ASP A 164 9.01 -18.54 -9.84
N GLU A 165 8.33 -19.30 -8.99
CA GLU A 165 8.79 -20.62 -8.54
C GLU A 165 8.42 -21.70 -9.56
N VAL A 166 7.26 -21.52 -10.22
CA VAL A 166 6.78 -22.38 -11.29
C VAL A 166 6.56 -21.55 -12.53
N GLU A 167 7.32 -21.86 -13.59
CA GLU A 167 7.16 -21.18 -14.88
C GLU A 167 5.74 -21.33 -15.43
N PRO A 168 5.08 -20.23 -15.85
CA PRO A 168 3.77 -20.28 -16.47
C PRO A 168 3.76 -21.16 -17.72
N SER A 169 2.83 -22.09 -17.79
CA SER A 169 2.68 -23.00 -18.96
C SER A 169 2.12 -22.29 -20.20
N GLU A 170 1.47 -21.17 -20.04
CA GLU A 170 0.84 -20.36 -21.08
C GLU A 170 1.13 -18.86 -20.86
N ALA A 171 1.20 -18.11 -21.95
CA ALA A 171 1.33 -16.65 -21.85
C ALA A 171 0.08 -16.03 -21.20
N TYR A 172 0.28 -14.98 -20.39
CA TYR A 172 -0.81 -14.30 -19.68
C TYR A 172 -1.84 -13.58 -20.57
N GLY A 173 -1.63 -13.52 -21.87
CA GLY A 173 -2.50 -12.89 -22.86
C GLY A 173 -1.77 -11.80 -23.66
N SER A 174 -2.34 -11.43 -24.81
CA SER A 174 -1.71 -10.48 -25.75
C SER A 174 -1.63 -9.04 -25.21
N ASN A 175 -2.49 -8.68 -24.27
CA ASN A 175 -2.54 -7.35 -23.67
C ASN A 175 -1.71 -7.26 -22.38
N TYR A 176 -1.17 -8.37 -21.92
CA TYR A 176 -0.41 -8.41 -20.68
C TYR A 176 0.85 -7.56 -20.81
N PRO A 177 1.14 -6.65 -19.85
CA PRO A 177 2.31 -5.81 -19.92
C PRO A 177 3.59 -6.63 -19.73
N ALA A 178 4.70 -6.09 -20.19
CA ALA A 178 6.00 -6.65 -19.81
C ALA A 178 6.16 -6.56 -18.29
N VAL A 179 6.55 -7.68 -17.69
CA VAL A 179 6.70 -7.81 -16.24
C VAL A 179 8.17 -7.81 -15.88
N THR A 180 8.50 -7.16 -14.77
CA THR A 180 9.83 -7.12 -14.18
C THR A 180 9.77 -7.80 -12.82
N GLU A 181 10.73 -8.65 -12.51
CA GLU A 181 10.85 -9.25 -11.19
C GLU A 181 11.11 -8.18 -10.11
N PHE A 182 10.65 -8.45 -8.89
CA PHE A 182 10.97 -7.63 -7.74
C PHE A 182 12.49 -7.48 -7.58
N VAL A 183 12.92 -6.30 -7.18
CA VAL A 183 14.37 -5.99 -7.01
C VAL A 183 15.01 -6.93 -5.98
N ASP A 184 14.30 -7.21 -4.90
CA ASP A 184 14.65 -8.20 -3.89
C ASP A 184 13.39 -8.63 -3.10
N LYS A 185 13.58 -9.52 -2.11
CA LYS A 185 12.47 -10.08 -1.30
C LYS A 185 11.65 -9.02 -0.51
N ASP A 186 12.22 -7.87 -0.22
CA ASP A 186 11.59 -6.80 0.57
C ASP A 186 11.33 -5.54 -0.28
N LYS A 187 11.74 -5.54 -1.56
CA LYS A 187 11.67 -4.40 -2.44
C LYS A 187 11.09 -4.78 -3.80
N VAL A 188 9.94 -4.20 -4.10
CA VAL A 188 9.22 -4.42 -5.35
C VAL A 188 9.91 -3.73 -6.52
N PHE A 189 10.13 -2.41 -6.40
CA PHE A 189 10.74 -1.63 -7.47
C PHE A 189 11.51 -0.41 -6.94
N GLU A 190 12.37 0.11 -7.82
CA GLU A 190 12.94 1.45 -7.77
C GLU A 190 12.69 2.15 -9.10
N GLU A 191 11.93 3.22 -9.08
CA GLU A 191 11.61 4.05 -10.24
C GLU A 191 12.10 5.48 -10.03
N ARG A 192 12.16 6.27 -11.11
CA ARG A 192 12.60 7.67 -11.06
C ARG A 192 11.66 8.59 -11.81
N ILE A 193 11.35 9.71 -11.20
CA ILE A 193 10.70 10.86 -11.82
C ILE A 193 11.82 11.88 -12.08
N SER A 194 12.28 11.92 -13.33
CA SER A 194 13.35 12.82 -13.73
C SER A 194 12.79 14.16 -14.20
N SER A 195 13.57 15.24 -14.05
CA SER A 195 13.24 16.58 -14.53
C SER A 195 11.86 17.05 -14.04
N PHE A 196 11.65 16.93 -12.74
CA PHE A 196 10.41 17.31 -12.08
C PHE A 196 10.46 18.82 -11.77
N ASP A 197 9.82 19.60 -12.61
CA ASP A 197 9.91 21.06 -12.57
C ASP A 197 9.23 21.70 -11.35
N PRO A 198 9.66 22.89 -10.91
CA PRO A 198 9.06 23.61 -9.81
C PRO A 198 7.57 23.87 -10.01
N ASN A 199 6.79 23.72 -8.93
CA ASN A 199 5.35 23.97 -8.91
C ASN A 199 4.55 23.14 -9.92
N THR A 200 5.09 21.99 -10.33
CA THR A 200 4.36 20.99 -11.13
C THR A 200 3.98 19.80 -10.27
N TYR A 201 3.16 18.92 -10.82
CA TYR A 201 2.79 17.66 -10.18
C TYR A 201 2.90 16.49 -11.16
N VAL A 202 2.99 15.31 -10.58
CA VAL A 202 2.86 14.03 -11.28
C VAL A 202 1.77 13.25 -10.56
N LYS A 203 0.77 12.76 -11.30
CA LYS A 203 -0.18 11.79 -10.76
C LYS A 203 0.42 10.42 -10.84
N TYR A 204 0.34 9.69 -9.74
CA TYR A 204 0.88 8.36 -9.57
C TYR A 204 -0.23 7.41 -9.13
N THR A 205 -0.34 6.25 -9.76
CA THR A 205 -1.31 5.22 -9.34
C THR A 205 -0.58 3.90 -9.16
N LEU A 206 -0.81 3.27 -8.03
CA LEU A 206 -0.39 1.92 -7.73
C LEU A 206 -1.61 1.01 -7.84
N ILE A 207 -1.52 -0.03 -8.65
CA ILE A 207 -2.57 -1.04 -8.82
C ILE A 207 -2.02 -2.37 -8.33
N PHE A 208 -2.79 -3.04 -7.47
CA PHE A 208 -2.44 -4.31 -6.86
C PHE A 208 -3.50 -5.36 -7.20
N TRP A 209 -3.08 -6.55 -7.60
CA TRP A 209 -3.96 -7.71 -7.79
C TRP A 209 -3.20 -9.01 -7.55
N ILE A 210 -3.92 -10.11 -7.37
CA ILE A 210 -3.37 -11.45 -7.37
C ILE A 210 -3.67 -12.06 -8.74
N GLU A 211 -2.62 -12.43 -9.50
CA GLU A 211 -2.78 -12.94 -10.87
C GLU A 211 -3.27 -14.39 -10.86
N GLY A 212 -4.49 -14.59 -11.32
CA GLY A 212 -5.14 -15.89 -11.28
C GLY A 212 -4.58 -16.93 -12.26
N LYS A 213 -3.84 -16.48 -13.29
CA LYS A 213 -3.16 -17.37 -14.24
C LYS A 213 -1.75 -17.77 -13.81
N ASP A 214 -1.26 -17.17 -12.74
CA ASP A 214 0.04 -17.49 -12.19
C ASP A 214 0.00 -18.86 -11.50
N PRO A 215 0.87 -19.82 -11.87
CA PRO A 215 0.94 -21.12 -11.22
C PRO A 215 1.26 -21.06 -9.73
N ASP A 216 1.94 -20.00 -9.28
CA ASP A 216 2.26 -19.77 -7.87
C ASP A 216 1.05 -19.24 -7.07
N THR A 217 -0.04 -18.86 -7.76
CA THR A 217 -1.30 -18.48 -7.13
C THR A 217 -2.09 -19.73 -6.73
N THR A 218 -1.84 -20.22 -5.53
CA THR A 218 -2.48 -21.41 -4.96
C THR A 218 -3.47 -21.05 -3.86
N ASP A 219 -4.31 -22.02 -3.44
CA ASP A 219 -5.26 -21.84 -2.33
C ASP A 219 -4.59 -21.46 -1.00
N ASP A 220 -3.29 -21.71 -0.85
CA ASP A 220 -2.53 -21.34 0.34
C ASP A 220 -2.37 -19.82 0.51
N LEU A 221 -2.51 -19.04 -0.56
CA LEU A 221 -2.47 -17.57 -0.52
C LEU A 221 -3.75 -16.97 0.10
N TRP A 222 -4.81 -17.74 0.16
CA TRP A 222 -6.12 -17.28 0.63
C TRP A 222 -6.05 -16.70 2.05
N ASN A 223 -6.65 -15.51 2.24
CA ASN A 223 -6.58 -14.72 3.48
C ASN A 223 -5.14 -14.31 3.87
N GLY A 224 -4.23 -14.26 2.93
CA GLY A 224 -2.94 -13.62 3.10
C GLY A 224 -3.09 -12.11 3.29
N SER A 225 -2.06 -11.51 3.83
CA SER A 225 -1.93 -10.06 3.97
C SER A 225 -0.53 -9.62 3.64
N ILE A 226 -0.41 -8.39 3.17
CA ILE A 226 0.86 -7.78 2.82
C ILE A 226 0.81 -6.29 3.15
N ARG A 227 1.91 -5.75 3.66
CA ARG A 227 2.08 -4.33 3.89
C ARG A 227 3.00 -3.75 2.84
N PHE A 228 2.60 -2.65 2.24
CA PHE A 228 3.43 -1.87 1.35
C PHE A 228 3.84 -0.55 1.97
N THR A 229 5.04 -0.09 1.64
CA THR A 229 5.53 1.25 1.98
C THR A 229 6.20 1.84 0.75
N LEU A 230 5.62 2.88 0.17
CA LEU A 230 6.25 3.65 -0.89
C LEU A 230 7.05 4.80 -0.26
N LYS A 231 8.34 4.84 -0.55
CA LYS A 231 9.23 5.93 -0.16
C LYS A 231 9.61 6.77 -1.36
N LEU A 232 9.48 8.06 -1.21
CA LEU A 232 9.90 9.05 -2.20
C LEU A 232 11.12 9.79 -1.65
N SER A 233 12.25 9.64 -2.31
CA SER A 233 13.52 10.29 -1.91
C SER A 233 13.93 11.29 -2.99
N ILE A 234 14.25 12.51 -2.58
CA ILE A 234 14.76 13.55 -3.47
C ILE A 234 16.25 13.32 -3.67
N LEU A 235 16.70 13.31 -4.92
CA LEU A 235 18.10 13.08 -5.31
C LEU A 235 18.86 14.38 -5.55
#